data_36188543a44f9f2bb2c6651b3feadf3b
#
_entry.id   36188543a44f9f2bb2c6651b3feadf3b
#
_cell.length_a   1.000
_cell.length_b   1.000
_cell.length_c   1.000
_cell.angle_alpha   90.00
_cell.angle_beta   90.00
_cell.angle_gamma   90.00
#
_symmetry.space_group_name_H-M   'P 1'
#
loop_
_entity.id
_entity.type
_entity.pdbx_description
1 polymer ?
#
loop_
_entity_poly.entity_id
_entity_poly.type
_entity_poly.pdbx_seq_one_letter_code
_entity_poly.pdbx_strand_id
1 'polypeptide(L)'
;VMGTKYDQPNLGERTPDKQFAGLDTDVSRYVVEYIAKKHGWATPEIEWRETPSAQRETLINNGEVNMITATYSINKGRLKAVDFAGPYVVTHQALLVRKDSGIKGLNDIAPGTRLCSVSGSTPAQKVKDALPEVQLQEFDTYAACAEGLKQGVVDATTTDATILAGFAQRYK
;
A
#
# COMPACT_ATOMS: atom_id res chain seq x y z
N VAL A 1 -6.49 16.62 8.38
CA VAL A 1 -6.60 15.15 8.35
C VAL A 1 -5.65 14.58 7.31
N MET A 2 -4.84 13.60 7.70
CA MET A 2 -3.85 12.95 6.83
C MET A 2 -4.23 11.49 6.61
N GLY A 3 -4.29 11.09 5.34
CA GLY A 3 -4.59 9.72 4.96
C GLY A 3 -3.32 8.86 4.90
N THR A 4 -3.38 7.68 5.48
CA THR A 4 -2.29 6.70 5.40
C THR A 4 -2.83 5.26 5.44
N LYS A 5 -1.96 4.28 5.27
CA LYS A 5 -2.25 2.88 5.55
C LYS A 5 -2.11 2.59 7.04
N TYR A 6 -2.80 1.55 7.51
CA TYR A 6 -2.72 1.10 8.90
C TYR A 6 -1.97 -0.23 9.06
N ASP A 7 -1.79 -0.94 7.96
CA ASP A 7 -1.42 -2.36 7.92
C ASP A 7 -0.03 -2.64 7.34
N GLN A 8 0.71 -1.61 6.87
CA GLN A 8 1.96 -1.81 6.13
C GLN A 8 3.18 -1.58 7.02
N PRO A 9 3.91 -2.65 7.43
CA PRO A 9 5.07 -2.53 8.31
C PRO A 9 6.14 -1.61 7.73
N ASN A 10 6.68 -0.71 8.56
CA ASN A 10 7.70 0.29 8.25
C ASN A 10 7.30 1.37 7.22
N LEU A 11 6.06 1.35 6.70
CA LEU A 11 5.54 2.33 5.75
C LEU A 11 4.40 3.14 6.38
N GLY A 12 3.17 2.65 6.31
CA GLY A 12 2.02 3.21 7.01
C GLY A 12 1.44 2.17 7.94
N GLU A 13 1.80 2.22 9.22
CA GLU A 13 1.41 1.23 10.21
C GLU A 13 0.77 1.89 11.42
N ARG A 14 -0.37 1.35 11.86
CA ARG A 14 -0.92 1.64 13.17
C ARG A 14 -0.47 0.57 14.15
N THR A 15 0.35 0.98 15.10
CA THR A 15 0.92 0.10 16.12
C THR A 15 -0.13 -0.35 17.15
N PRO A 16 0.11 -1.41 17.95
CA PRO A 16 -0.84 -1.87 18.97
C PRO A 16 -1.24 -0.82 20.01
N ASP A 17 -0.34 0.12 20.33
CA ASP A 17 -0.60 1.27 21.21
C ASP A 17 -1.28 2.44 20.46
N LYS A 18 -1.80 2.19 19.26
CA LYS A 18 -2.54 3.13 18.40
C LYS A 18 -1.73 4.32 17.89
N GLN A 19 -0.40 4.24 17.95
CA GLN A 19 0.47 5.22 17.32
C GLN A 19 0.64 4.91 15.83
N PHE A 20 1.09 5.91 15.08
CA PHE A 20 1.36 5.78 13.65
C PHE A 20 2.85 5.86 13.40
N ALA A 21 3.39 4.90 12.65
CA ALA A 21 4.82 4.76 12.39
C ALA A 21 5.09 4.37 10.93
N GLY A 22 6.30 4.66 10.48
CA GLY A 22 6.82 4.29 9.18
C GLY A 22 6.99 5.46 8.23
N LEU A 23 7.63 5.18 7.11
CA LEU A 23 8.06 6.19 6.14
C LEU A 23 6.90 7.10 5.67
N ASP A 24 5.74 6.54 5.35
CA ASP A 24 4.59 7.30 4.87
C ASP A 24 4.11 8.31 5.91
N THR A 25 4.05 7.89 7.18
CA THR A 25 3.65 8.77 8.27
C THR A 25 4.69 9.85 8.56
N ASP A 26 5.98 9.51 8.42
CA ASP A 26 7.07 10.46 8.62
C ASP A 26 7.11 11.51 7.51
N VAL A 27 6.85 11.11 6.26
CA VAL A 27 6.68 12.06 5.14
C VAL A 27 5.51 13.01 5.39
N SER A 28 4.36 12.49 5.88
CA SER A 28 3.23 13.33 6.27
C SER A 28 3.60 14.37 7.33
N ARG A 29 4.27 13.93 8.41
CA ARG A 29 4.73 14.83 9.48
C ARG A 29 5.67 15.90 8.94
N TYR A 30 6.66 15.48 8.15
CA TYR A 30 7.61 16.40 7.52
C TYR A 30 6.91 17.49 6.69
N VAL A 31 5.93 17.10 5.85
CA VAL A 31 5.20 18.05 5.00
C VAL A 31 4.39 19.04 5.86
N VAL A 32 3.68 18.56 6.88
CA VAL A 32 2.89 19.40 7.79
C VAL A 32 3.79 20.38 8.54
N GLU A 33 4.91 19.94 9.09
CA GLU A 33 5.89 20.76 9.79
C GLU A 33 6.52 21.80 8.86
N TYR A 34 6.89 21.38 7.65
CA TYR A 34 7.47 22.27 6.63
C TYR A 34 6.51 23.41 6.26
N ILE A 35 5.23 23.08 6.02
CA ILE A 35 4.21 24.09 5.67
C ILE A 35 3.98 25.04 6.86
N ALA A 36 3.82 24.51 8.07
CA ALA A 36 3.64 25.34 9.26
C ALA A 36 4.80 26.31 9.45
N LYS A 37 6.04 25.83 9.38
CA LYS A 37 7.24 26.64 9.48
C LYS A 37 7.32 27.71 8.39
N LYS A 38 7.03 27.35 7.14
CA LYS A 38 7.04 28.28 6.00
C LYS A 38 6.08 29.46 6.18
N HIS A 39 4.95 29.23 6.84
CA HIS A 39 3.92 30.26 7.04
C HIS A 39 3.94 30.89 8.42
N GLY A 40 4.88 30.50 9.29
CA GLY A 40 4.97 31.00 10.67
C GLY A 40 3.82 30.53 11.57
N TRP A 41 3.21 29.40 11.25
CA TRP A 41 2.13 28.81 12.03
C TRP A 41 2.67 27.83 13.10
N ALA A 42 1.91 27.65 14.18
CA ALA A 42 2.13 26.52 15.06
C ALA A 42 1.87 25.22 14.29
N THR A 43 2.74 24.21 14.47
CA THR A 43 2.53 22.90 13.84
C THR A 43 1.26 22.26 14.38
N PRO A 44 0.27 21.99 13.53
CA PRO A 44 -0.98 21.38 13.98
C PRO A 44 -0.78 19.91 14.33
N GLU A 45 -1.60 19.42 15.24
CA GLU A 45 -1.72 17.98 15.47
C GLU A 45 -2.31 17.29 14.23
N ILE A 46 -1.77 16.12 13.89
CA ILE A 46 -2.22 15.34 12.76
C ILE A 46 -3.31 14.37 13.20
N GLU A 47 -4.50 14.56 12.65
CA GLU A 47 -5.54 13.53 12.68
C GLU A 47 -5.29 12.53 11.55
N TRP A 48 -5.15 11.26 11.92
CA TRP A 48 -4.90 10.17 10.98
C TRP A 48 -6.18 9.47 10.56
N ARG A 49 -6.30 9.22 9.25
CA ARG A 49 -7.40 8.44 8.68
C ARG A 49 -6.86 7.30 7.83
N GLU A 50 -7.42 6.11 8.00
CA GLU A 50 -7.13 4.99 7.10
C GLU A 50 -7.65 5.29 5.71
N THR A 51 -6.81 5.03 4.69
CA THR A 51 -7.15 5.25 3.29
C THR A 51 -6.92 3.98 2.47
N PRO A 52 -7.89 3.06 2.46
CA PRO A 52 -7.86 1.87 1.63
C PRO A 52 -7.63 2.22 0.15
N SER A 53 -6.93 1.36 -0.59
CA SER A 53 -6.50 1.67 -1.94
C SER A 53 -7.64 2.06 -2.88
N ALA A 54 -8.80 1.44 -2.75
CA ALA A 54 -9.97 1.73 -3.58
C ALA A 54 -10.71 3.03 -3.22
N GLN A 55 -10.39 3.67 -2.09
CA GLN A 55 -11.15 4.83 -1.59
C GLN A 55 -10.39 6.14 -1.65
N ARG A 56 -9.09 6.12 -1.99
CA ARG A 56 -8.19 7.28 -1.84
C ARG A 56 -8.65 8.51 -2.63
N GLU A 57 -8.99 8.32 -3.90
CA GLU A 57 -9.46 9.40 -4.77
C GLU A 57 -10.76 10.02 -4.24
N THR A 58 -11.69 9.19 -3.79
CA THR A 58 -12.96 9.64 -3.23
C THR A 58 -12.77 10.43 -1.93
N LEU A 59 -11.93 9.94 -1.01
CA LEU A 59 -11.66 10.60 0.26
C LEU A 59 -11.02 11.98 0.10
N ILE A 60 -10.10 12.15 -0.88
CA ILE A 60 -9.53 13.46 -1.21
C ILE A 60 -10.59 14.37 -1.83
N ASN A 61 -11.33 13.89 -2.83
CA ASN A 61 -12.29 14.71 -3.56
C ASN A 61 -13.47 15.15 -2.69
N ASN A 62 -13.85 14.34 -1.69
CA ASN A 62 -14.87 14.71 -0.71
C ASN A 62 -14.33 15.65 0.39
N GLY A 63 -13.03 15.95 0.43
CA GLY A 63 -12.44 16.76 1.49
C GLY A 63 -12.33 16.05 2.85
N GLU A 64 -12.48 14.73 2.87
CA GLU A 64 -12.40 13.92 4.08
C GLU A 64 -10.95 13.75 4.59
N VAL A 65 -9.99 13.90 3.70
CA VAL A 65 -8.56 14.00 3.99
C VAL A 65 -7.94 15.14 3.16
N ASN A 66 -6.91 15.77 3.72
CA ASN A 66 -6.22 16.88 3.05
C ASN A 66 -5.05 16.41 2.18
N MET A 67 -4.41 15.31 2.56
CA MET A 67 -3.29 14.69 1.84
C MET A 67 -3.25 13.20 2.17
N ILE A 68 -2.74 12.40 1.24
CA ILE A 68 -2.53 10.95 1.44
C ILE A 68 -1.07 10.59 1.16
N THR A 69 -0.42 9.95 2.14
CA THR A 69 0.84 9.23 2.01
C THR A 69 0.61 7.77 2.41
N ALA A 70 0.44 6.90 1.43
CA ALA A 70 -0.07 5.55 1.65
C ALA A 70 0.41 4.59 0.56
N THR A 71 1.74 4.58 0.26
CA THR A 71 2.29 3.81 -0.87
C THR A 71 1.49 4.06 -2.16
N TYR A 72 1.14 5.32 -2.38
CA TYR A 72 0.19 5.73 -3.41
C TYR A 72 0.88 6.00 -4.74
N SER A 73 0.87 5.01 -5.63
CA SER A 73 1.54 5.08 -6.93
C SER A 73 0.96 6.18 -7.81
N ILE A 74 1.82 7.02 -8.36
CA ILE A 74 1.48 8.01 -9.36
C ILE A 74 1.23 7.31 -10.70
N ASN A 75 0.08 7.50 -11.32
CA ASN A 75 -0.22 7.01 -12.65
C ASN A 75 -1.19 7.92 -13.39
N LYS A 76 -1.27 7.75 -14.72
CA LYS A 76 -2.10 8.61 -15.60
C LYS A 76 -3.60 8.61 -15.24
N GLY A 77 -4.12 7.50 -14.73
CA GLY A 77 -5.52 7.39 -14.33
C GLY A 77 -5.81 8.26 -13.11
N ARG A 78 -4.97 8.13 -12.09
CA ARG A 78 -5.09 8.87 -10.82
C ARG A 78 -4.85 10.37 -10.99
N LEU A 79 -3.91 10.77 -11.86
CA LEU A 79 -3.67 12.18 -12.19
C LEU A 79 -4.86 12.91 -12.83
N LYS A 80 -5.90 12.19 -13.27
CA LYS A 80 -7.16 12.79 -13.72
C LYS A 80 -8.11 13.12 -12.57
N ALA A 81 -7.90 12.53 -11.41
CA ALA A 81 -8.79 12.63 -10.26
C ALA A 81 -8.17 13.45 -9.11
N VAL A 82 -6.86 13.37 -8.92
CA VAL A 82 -6.14 14.03 -7.82
C VAL A 82 -4.75 14.49 -8.28
N ASP A 83 -4.22 15.50 -7.61
CA ASP A 83 -2.84 15.95 -7.81
C ASP A 83 -1.85 15.14 -6.97
N PHE A 84 -0.60 15.06 -7.45
CA PHE A 84 0.49 14.41 -6.75
C PHE A 84 1.69 15.35 -6.57
N ALA A 85 2.36 15.23 -5.43
CA ALA A 85 3.69 15.76 -5.18
C ALA A 85 4.66 14.61 -4.94
N GLY A 86 5.88 14.69 -5.45
CA GLY A 86 6.90 13.65 -5.33
C GLY A 86 7.34 13.08 -6.67
N PRO A 87 7.79 11.83 -6.79
CA PRO A 87 7.69 10.74 -5.80
C PRO A 87 8.71 10.87 -4.65
N TYR A 88 8.37 10.35 -3.47
CA TYR A 88 9.31 10.20 -2.34
C TYR A 88 9.94 8.81 -2.26
N VAL A 89 9.38 7.83 -2.98
CA VAL A 89 9.92 6.46 -3.14
C VAL A 89 9.71 5.99 -4.57
N VAL A 90 10.69 5.27 -5.09
CA VAL A 90 10.59 4.51 -6.34
C VAL A 90 10.76 3.04 -6.02
N THR A 91 9.84 2.20 -6.47
CA THR A 91 9.82 0.76 -6.22
C THR A 91 9.34 0.00 -7.45
N HIS A 92 9.31 -1.31 -7.37
CA HIS A 92 8.80 -2.20 -8.41
C HIS A 92 7.83 -3.21 -7.81
N GLN A 93 6.98 -3.78 -8.64
CA GLN A 93 6.10 -4.88 -8.23
C GLN A 93 6.89 -6.17 -8.09
N ALA A 94 6.62 -6.93 -7.03
CA ALA A 94 7.28 -8.19 -6.72
C ALA A 94 6.27 -9.24 -6.21
N LEU A 95 6.77 -10.43 -5.90
CA LEU A 95 6.01 -11.53 -5.32
C LEU A 95 6.54 -11.86 -3.92
N LEU A 96 5.65 -12.12 -3.00
CA LEU A 96 5.93 -12.77 -1.72
C LEU A 96 5.31 -14.17 -1.76
N VAL A 97 6.12 -15.17 -1.48
CA VAL A 97 5.73 -16.58 -1.52
C VAL A 97 6.27 -17.32 -0.29
N ARG A 98 5.69 -18.45 0.03
CA ARG A 98 6.28 -19.34 1.04
C ARG A 98 7.58 -19.98 0.52
N LYS A 99 8.51 -20.25 1.41
CA LYS A 99 9.82 -20.83 1.06
C LYS A 99 9.71 -22.18 0.33
N ASP A 100 8.69 -22.93 0.62
CA ASP A 100 8.40 -24.28 0.09
C ASP A 100 7.48 -24.28 -1.14
N SER A 101 7.07 -23.11 -1.62
CA SER A 101 6.07 -22.99 -2.71
C SER A 101 6.57 -23.47 -4.08
N GLY A 102 7.89 -23.51 -4.30
CA GLY A 102 8.49 -23.75 -5.61
C GLY A 102 8.43 -22.57 -6.57
N ILE A 103 7.67 -21.51 -6.27
CA ILE A 103 7.55 -20.30 -7.09
C ILE A 103 8.81 -19.45 -6.92
N LYS A 104 9.55 -19.22 -8.00
CA LYS A 104 10.78 -18.42 -8.04
C LYS A 104 10.62 -17.10 -8.79
N GLY A 105 9.55 -16.96 -9.57
CA GLY A 105 9.31 -15.77 -10.38
C GLY A 105 7.97 -15.78 -11.08
N LEU A 106 7.75 -14.79 -11.92
CA LEU A 106 6.49 -14.60 -12.62
C LEU A 106 6.15 -15.76 -13.56
N ASN A 107 7.16 -16.42 -14.14
CA ASN A 107 6.97 -17.54 -15.07
C ASN A 107 6.43 -18.81 -14.39
N ASP A 108 6.51 -18.88 -13.07
CA ASP A 108 5.98 -19.98 -12.27
C ASP A 108 4.53 -19.76 -11.84
N ILE A 109 3.97 -18.59 -12.18
CA ILE A 109 2.57 -18.27 -11.93
C ILE A 109 1.73 -18.87 -13.05
N ALA A 110 1.16 -20.03 -12.80
CA ALA A 110 0.36 -20.79 -13.75
C ALA A 110 -1.14 -20.49 -13.60
N PRO A 111 -1.97 -20.85 -14.59
CA PRO A 111 -3.43 -20.90 -14.42
C PRO A 111 -3.81 -21.70 -13.16
N GLY A 112 -4.71 -21.14 -12.35
CA GLY A 112 -5.11 -21.75 -11.08
C GLY A 112 -4.26 -21.38 -9.87
N THR A 113 -3.11 -20.70 -10.02
CA THR A 113 -2.40 -20.08 -8.91
C THR A 113 -3.28 -19.03 -8.23
N ARG A 114 -3.47 -19.17 -6.92
CA ARG A 114 -4.24 -18.22 -6.10
C ARG A 114 -3.34 -17.06 -5.71
N LEU A 115 -3.41 -16.00 -6.50
CA LEU A 115 -2.60 -14.80 -6.30
C LEU A 115 -3.40 -13.74 -5.53
N CYS A 116 -2.84 -13.19 -4.45
CA CYS A 116 -3.47 -12.13 -3.68
C CYS A 116 -2.90 -10.75 -4.02
N SER A 117 -3.78 -9.78 -4.12
CA SER A 117 -3.44 -8.36 -4.09
C SER A 117 -4.56 -7.54 -3.44
N VAL A 118 -4.41 -6.21 -3.37
CA VAL A 118 -5.41 -5.35 -2.73
C VAL A 118 -6.29 -4.68 -3.78
N SER A 119 -7.58 -4.69 -3.54
CA SER A 119 -8.59 -4.04 -4.37
C SER A 119 -8.27 -2.55 -4.60
N GLY A 120 -8.36 -2.09 -5.85
CA GLY A 120 -8.03 -0.71 -6.23
C GLY A 120 -6.54 -0.36 -6.24
N SER A 121 -5.66 -1.35 -6.03
CA SER A 121 -4.22 -1.16 -6.14
C SER A 121 -3.73 -1.27 -7.59
N THR A 122 -2.60 -0.61 -7.88
CA THR A 122 -1.92 -0.74 -9.18
C THR A 122 -1.44 -2.18 -9.44
N PRO A 123 -0.89 -2.91 -8.46
CA PRO A 123 -0.52 -4.31 -8.64
C PRO A 123 -1.69 -5.23 -9.00
N ALA A 124 -2.84 -5.07 -8.37
CA ALA A 124 -4.03 -5.85 -8.70
C ALA A 124 -4.48 -5.61 -10.15
N GLN A 125 -4.49 -4.33 -10.59
CA GLN A 125 -4.84 -4.01 -11.98
C GLN A 125 -3.86 -4.61 -12.98
N LYS A 126 -2.55 -4.54 -12.70
CA LYS A 126 -1.54 -5.14 -13.58
C LYS A 126 -1.68 -6.66 -13.72
N VAL A 127 -2.08 -7.34 -12.64
CA VAL A 127 -2.37 -8.79 -12.71
C VAL A 127 -3.55 -9.06 -13.63
N LYS A 128 -4.65 -8.32 -13.48
CA LYS A 128 -5.82 -8.46 -14.35
C LYS A 128 -5.48 -8.25 -15.83
N ASP A 129 -4.61 -7.28 -16.11
CA ASP A 129 -4.24 -6.92 -17.48
C ASP A 129 -3.26 -7.94 -18.10
N ALA A 130 -2.30 -8.45 -17.34
CA ALA A 130 -1.18 -9.25 -17.81
C ALA A 130 -1.37 -10.77 -17.62
N LEU A 131 -2.16 -11.19 -16.64
CA LEU A 131 -2.33 -12.58 -16.22
C LEU A 131 -3.82 -12.92 -16.02
N PRO A 132 -4.67 -12.78 -17.04
CA PRO A 132 -6.12 -12.96 -16.92
C PRO A 132 -6.54 -14.37 -16.48
N GLU A 133 -5.70 -15.37 -16.72
CA GLU A 133 -5.95 -16.78 -16.36
C GLU A 133 -5.61 -17.09 -14.88
N VAL A 134 -4.99 -16.16 -14.15
CA VAL A 134 -4.63 -16.34 -12.75
C VAL A 134 -5.84 -16.04 -11.86
N GLN A 135 -6.03 -16.85 -10.80
CA GLN A 135 -7.07 -16.61 -9.82
C GLN A 135 -6.66 -15.47 -8.88
N LEU A 136 -6.92 -14.22 -9.29
CA LEU A 136 -6.66 -13.06 -8.45
C LEU A 136 -7.73 -12.98 -7.34
N GLN A 137 -7.27 -13.08 -6.09
CA GLN A 137 -8.06 -12.80 -4.90
C GLN A 137 -7.74 -11.38 -4.42
N GLU A 138 -8.74 -10.53 -4.39
CA GLU A 138 -8.59 -9.13 -3.96
C GLU A 138 -9.08 -8.99 -2.53
N PHE A 139 -8.19 -8.60 -1.63
CA PHE A 139 -8.49 -8.28 -0.23
C PHE A 139 -8.44 -6.76 -0.01
N ASP A 140 -8.93 -6.31 1.15
CA ASP A 140 -8.93 -4.88 1.49
C ASP A 140 -7.56 -4.39 1.97
N THR A 141 -6.74 -5.30 2.54
CA THR A 141 -5.42 -4.99 3.12
C THR A 141 -4.35 -5.98 2.70
N TYR A 142 -3.10 -5.52 2.66
CA TYR A 142 -1.96 -6.42 2.43
C TYR A 142 -1.65 -7.30 3.63
N ALA A 143 -2.00 -6.87 4.84
CA ALA A 143 -1.94 -7.73 6.02
C ALA A 143 -2.82 -8.97 5.87
N ALA A 144 -4.03 -8.83 5.32
CA ALA A 144 -4.91 -9.95 5.02
C ALA A 144 -4.31 -10.88 3.94
N CYS A 145 -3.69 -10.33 2.89
CA CYS A 145 -2.97 -11.12 1.89
C CYS A 145 -1.81 -11.91 2.52
N ALA A 146 -1.00 -11.27 3.37
CA ALA A 146 0.14 -11.90 4.02
C ALA A 146 -0.30 -13.02 4.99
N GLU A 147 -1.37 -12.80 5.73
CA GLU A 147 -1.94 -13.84 6.60
C GLU A 147 -2.53 -14.99 5.78
N GLY A 148 -3.24 -14.70 4.67
CA GLY A 148 -3.74 -15.72 3.75
C GLY A 148 -2.62 -16.55 3.12
N LEU A 149 -1.48 -15.93 2.81
CA LEU A 149 -0.28 -16.62 2.32
C LEU A 149 0.30 -17.54 3.38
N LYS A 150 0.43 -17.07 4.62
CA LYS A 150 0.91 -17.87 5.76
C LYS A 150 0.02 -19.08 6.01
N GLN A 151 -1.29 -18.91 5.94
CA GLN A 151 -2.27 -19.99 6.16
C GLN A 151 -2.46 -20.92 4.94
N GLY A 152 -1.84 -20.62 3.79
CA GLY A 152 -2.00 -21.40 2.56
C GLY A 152 -3.34 -21.17 1.85
N VAL A 153 -4.09 -20.12 2.21
CA VAL A 153 -5.32 -19.72 1.51
C VAL A 153 -4.97 -19.20 0.12
N VAL A 154 -3.85 -18.48 0.00
CA VAL A 154 -3.28 -18.04 -1.28
C VAL A 154 -1.88 -18.59 -1.46
N ASP A 155 -1.41 -18.68 -2.69
CA ASP A 155 -0.11 -19.27 -3.05
C ASP A 155 0.98 -18.20 -3.16
N ALA A 156 0.60 -16.98 -3.53
CA ALA A 156 1.48 -15.84 -3.62
C ALA A 156 0.73 -14.53 -3.33
N THR A 157 1.47 -13.51 -2.91
CA THR A 157 0.98 -12.14 -2.76
C THR A 157 1.83 -11.21 -3.64
N THR A 158 1.18 -10.31 -4.38
CA THR A 158 1.88 -9.35 -5.23
C THR A 158 1.54 -7.92 -4.88
N THR A 159 2.57 -7.12 -4.70
CA THR A 159 2.52 -5.66 -4.53
C THR A 159 3.93 -5.08 -4.68
N ASP A 160 4.13 -3.83 -4.24
CA ASP A 160 5.43 -3.18 -4.23
C ASP A 160 6.44 -3.93 -3.36
N ALA A 161 7.67 -4.08 -3.85
CA ALA A 161 8.73 -4.78 -3.14
C ALA A 161 8.99 -4.23 -1.73
N THR A 162 8.83 -2.92 -1.54
CA THR A 162 8.96 -2.26 -0.24
C THR A 162 7.90 -2.72 0.76
N ILE A 163 6.66 -2.90 0.33
CA ILE A 163 5.57 -3.43 1.16
C ILE A 163 5.85 -4.89 1.52
N LEU A 164 6.21 -5.71 0.51
CA LEU A 164 6.50 -7.12 0.72
C LEU A 164 7.68 -7.36 1.65
N ALA A 165 8.72 -6.52 1.59
CA ALA A 165 9.88 -6.58 2.48
C ALA A 165 9.47 -6.43 3.96
N GLY A 166 8.54 -5.52 4.27
CA GLY A 166 8.00 -5.35 5.60
C GLY A 166 7.31 -6.60 6.12
N PHE A 167 6.47 -7.23 5.31
CA PHE A 167 5.80 -8.49 5.68
C PHE A 167 6.77 -9.67 5.76
N ALA A 168 7.72 -9.78 4.83
CA ALA A 168 8.75 -10.82 4.87
C ALA A 168 9.61 -10.75 6.15
N GLN A 169 9.88 -9.55 6.63
CA GLN A 169 10.57 -9.36 7.91
C GLN A 169 9.72 -9.78 9.11
N ARG A 170 8.42 -9.49 9.08
CA ARG A 170 7.47 -9.80 10.18
C ARG A 170 7.20 -11.29 10.32
N TYR A 171 7.18 -12.03 9.22
CA TYR A 171 6.83 -13.45 9.17
C TYR A 171 8.04 -14.39 8.93
N LYS A 172 9.21 -13.96 9.39
CA LYS A 172 10.44 -14.80 9.34
C LYS A 172 10.33 -16.09 10.15
#